data_47d2361d35c7cc1678e8a3ed804abc25
#
_entry.id   47d2361d35c7cc1678e8a3ed804abc25
#
_cell.length_a   1.000
_cell.length_b   1.000
_cell.length_c   1.000
_cell.angle_alpha   90.00
_cell.angle_beta   90.00
_cell.angle_gamma   90.00
#
_symmetry.space_group_name_H-M   'P 1'
#
loop_
_entity.id
_entity.type
_entity.pdbx_description
1 polymer ?
#
loop_
_entity_poly.entity_id
_entity_poly.type
_entity_poly.pdbx_seq_one_letter_code
_entity_poly.pdbx_strand_id
1 'polypeptide(L)'
;MEPTKFLNIASEKISNNPHSRLSLLTTGLLNKPDCIIDIHTHIFDKKCLTVAYILLRLLKSKIFESIGLELFSSDSLIAKKEAEIYDDLEIKTSDVEGDWQRLENEIESLVEIIEPIELFGFDLKEAFKVLKKQSMLEVYDNYIDNFSILKLPEFENRPFIAGILMMDLETGWGIKPEKKLFQQIIEIKQILLQQPIVPFLPVDPRRADHDDPNENLYDLFLSAFTDPETPFFGVKCYPSLGYLPSDLRLDPIFQICAEKNIPVLTHCGGEIVSTFKKSIQVCDSTGEFEFTIPGDSRTERAKYLNDPELWIPVLDKYPKLKLDFAHFGGDTNWKNHHESGKNDRITTILKMMKNPNWKVFTDFSFNVVEKELFNAFGKELNMNPDISDKIMFGTDYWVVLPAGDLLGMQKEFLAQMKDHQTTLLQSAPLNYLIS
;
A
#
# COMPACT_ATOMS: atom_id res chain seq x y z
N MET A 1 20.33 -2.48 14.58
CA MET A 1 20.08 -2.33 16.06
C MET A 1 19.53 -3.63 16.64
N GLU A 2 19.92 -4.02 17.87
CA GLU A 2 19.38 -5.24 18.51
C GLU A 2 17.91 -5.09 18.94
N PRO A 3 17.06 -6.14 18.78
CA PRO A 3 15.63 -6.10 19.10
C PRO A 3 15.30 -5.64 20.53
N THR A 4 16.02 -6.12 21.53
CA THR A 4 15.80 -5.75 22.93
C THR A 4 16.09 -4.27 23.20
N LYS A 5 17.15 -3.74 22.58
CA LYS A 5 17.49 -2.30 22.66
C LYS A 5 16.42 -1.46 21.98
N PHE A 6 15.93 -1.90 20.83
CA PHE A 6 14.83 -1.25 20.12
C PHE A 6 13.57 -1.18 20.98
N LEU A 7 13.12 -2.31 21.56
CA LEU A 7 11.92 -2.37 22.41
C LEU A 7 12.00 -1.40 23.58
N ASN A 8 13.14 -1.33 24.26
CA ASN A 8 13.34 -0.41 25.40
C ASN A 8 13.18 1.05 24.96
N ILE A 9 13.83 1.46 23.87
CA ILE A 9 13.78 2.84 23.36
C ILE A 9 12.36 3.17 22.89
N ALA A 10 11.73 2.28 22.12
CA ALA A 10 10.39 2.49 21.58
C ALA A 10 9.34 2.60 22.70
N SER A 11 9.41 1.70 23.70
CA SER A 11 8.50 1.72 24.86
C SER A 11 8.61 3.02 25.66
N GLU A 12 9.80 3.57 25.81
CA GLU A 12 10.04 4.82 26.54
C GLU A 12 9.59 6.04 25.74
N LYS A 13 9.97 6.13 24.46
CA LYS A 13 9.85 7.36 23.67
C LYS A 13 8.55 7.49 22.90
N ILE A 14 7.87 6.38 22.56
CA ILE A 14 6.63 6.42 21.79
C ILE A 14 5.44 6.46 22.74
N SER A 15 4.59 7.46 22.59
CA SER A 15 3.35 7.57 23.34
C SER A 15 2.34 6.49 22.96
N ASN A 16 1.66 5.92 23.96
CA ASN A 16 0.54 5.01 23.75
C ASN A 16 -0.78 5.74 23.42
N ASN A 17 -0.81 7.09 23.53
CA ASN A 17 -1.96 7.90 23.15
C ASN A 17 -1.86 8.29 21.68
N PRO A 18 -2.75 7.82 20.79
CA PRO A 18 -2.74 8.17 19.38
C PRO A 18 -2.81 9.68 19.12
N HIS A 19 -3.59 10.41 19.90
CA HIS A 19 -3.72 11.86 19.74
C HIS A 19 -2.40 12.60 19.94
N SER A 20 -1.53 12.14 20.84
CA SER A 20 -0.23 12.77 21.06
C SER A 20 0.80 12.50 19.94
N ARG A 21 0.49 11.54 19.06
CA ARG A 21 1.31 11.22 17.87
C ARG A 21 0.80 11.91 16.59
N LEU A 22 -0.32 12.61 16.65
CA LEU A 22 -0.84 13.35 15.52
C LEU A 22 -0.16 14.72 15.41
N SER A 23 0.05 15.19 14.19
CA SER A 23 0.47 16.57 13.97
C SER A 23 -0.62 17.56 14.45
N LEU A 24 -0.23 18.79 14.75
CA LEU A 24 -1.17 19.84 15.13
C LEU A 24 -2.26 20.06 14.08
N LEU A 25 -1.89 20.00 12.80
CA LEU A 25 -2.83 20.15 11.68
C LEU A 25 -3.85 19.00 11.68
N THR A 26 -3.37 17.75 11.76
CA THR A 26 -4.22 16.56 11.73
C THR A 26 -5.13 16.49 12.97
N THR A 27 -4.59 16.73 14.17
CA THR A 27 -5.39 16.76 15.42
C THR A 27 -6.50 17.79 15.35
N GLY A 28 -6.20 18.99 14.82
CA GLY A 28 -7.18 20.06 14.68
C GLY A 28 -8.34 19.69 13.75
N LEU A 29 -8.07 18.90 12.70
CA LEU A 29 -9.09 18.45 11.74
C LEU A 29 -9.88 17.23 12.23
N LEU A 30 -9.23 16.27 12.90
CA LEU A 30 -9.91 15.07 13.43
C LEU A 30 -11.00 15.41 14.44
N ASN A 31 -10.89 16.52 15.15
CA ASN A 31 -11.90 16.98 16.10
C ASN A 31 -13.14 17.63 15.43
N LYS A 32 -13.13 17.83 14.10
CA LYS A 32 -14.27 18.39 13.38
C LYS A 32 -15.28 17.29 13.01
N PRO A 33 -16.57 17.52 13.24
CA PRO A 33 -17.62 16.49 13.09
C PRO A 33 -17.82 16.02 11.65
N ASP A 34 -17.36 16.79 10.68
CA ASP A 34 -17.51 16.53 9.24
C ASP A 34 -16.17 16.20 8.56
N CYS A 35 -15.12 15.88 9.34
CA CYS A 35 -13.82 15.51 8.81
C CYS A 35 -13.93 14.24 7.94
N ILE A 36 -13.34 14.30 6.77
CA ILE A 36 -13.23 13.17 5.83
C ILE A 36 -11.83 12.61 5.89
N ILE A 37 -11.73 11.29 5.88
CA ILE A 37 -10.45 10.58 5.90
C ILE A 37 -10.42 9.62 4.71
N ASP A 38 -9.44 9.84 3.81
CA ASP A 38 -9.01 8.83 2.85
C ASP A 38 -7.88 8.04 3.49
N ILE A 39 -8.15 6.80 3.91
CA ILE A 39 -7.18 6.02 4.71
C ILE A 39 -6.05 5.42 3.87
N HIS A 40 -6.19 5.38 2.54
CA HIS A 40 -5.29 4.65 1.67
C HIS A 40 -4.96 5.42 0.40
N THR A 41 -3.82 6.13 0.43
CA THR A 41 -3.25 6.81 -0.75
C THR A 41 -1.76 6.57 -0.86
N HIS A 42 -1.20 6.77 -2.05
CA HIS A 42 0.22 6.72 -2.33
C HIS A 42 0.70 8.02 -2.97
N ILE A 43 1.88 8.51 -2.59
CA ILE A 43 2.44 9.77 -3.13
C ILE A 43 3.90 9.58 -3.60
N PHE A 44 4.18 8.48 -4.28
CA PHE A 44 5.50 8.23 -4.85
C PHE A 44 5.78 9.17 -6.02
N ASP A 45 6.94 9.81 -6.00
CA ASP A 45 7.49 10.50 -7.16
C ASP A 45 8.36 9.55 -8.02
N LYS A 46 8.85 10.06 -9.15
CA LYS A 46 9.69 9.29 -10.08
C LYS A 46 10.98 8.75 -9.47
N LYS A 47 11.46 9.30 -8.37
CA LYS A 47 12.70 8.90 -7.70
C LYS A 47 12.49 7.79 -6.68
N CYS A 48 11.26 7.65 -6.17
CA CYS A 48 10.87 6.55 -5.29
C CYS A 48 10.69 5.24 -6.05
N LEU A 49 10.34 5.34 -7.32
CA LEU A 49 10.01 4.22 -8.18
C LEU A 49 10.87 4.32 -9.44
N THR A 50 11.47 3.23 -9.84
CA THR A 50 12.04 3.16 -11.19
C THR A 50 10.88 3.15 -12.16
N VAL A 51 10.64 4.29 -12.81
CA VAL A 51 9.51 4.52 -13.76
C VAL A 51 9.49 3.44 -14.82
N ALA A 52 10.67 3.04 -15.31
CA ALA A 52 10.85 1.94 -16.22
C ALA A 52 10.14 0.66 -15.76
N TYR A 53 10.22 0.34 -14.48
CA TYR A 53 9.66 -0.91 -13.96
C TYR A 53 8.13 -0.91 -13.85
N ILE A 54 7.55 0.23 -13.48
CA ILE A 54 6.09 0.39 -13.44
C ILE A 54 5.53 0.32 -14.86
N LEU A 55 6.18 0.99 -15.79
CA LEU A 55 5.78 0.98 -17.20
C LEU A 55 5.91 -0.40 -17.83
N LEU A 56 6.98 -1.16 -17.54
CA LEU A 56 7.09 -2.56 -17.96
C LEU A 56 5.90 -3.40 -17.49
N ARG A 57 5.34 -3.10 -16.33
CA ARG A 57 4.18 -3.82 -15.80
C ARG A 57 2.86 -3.31 -16.35
N LEU A 58 2.71 -2.01 -16.51
CA LEU A 58 1.55 -1.44 -17.19
C LEU A 58 1.50 -1.93 -18.64
N LEU A 59 2.65 -1.99 -19.31
CA LEU A 59 2.78 -2.48 -20.69
C LEU A 59 2.43 -3.98 -20.85
N LYS A 60 2.59 -4.78 -19.78
CA LYS A 60 2.14 -6.20 -19.77
C LYS A 60 0.67 -6.40 -19.44
N SER A 61 -0.03 -5.36 -19.04
CA SER A 61 -1.48 -5.47 -18.92
C SER A 61 -2.06 -5.78 -20.31
N LYS A 62 -3.15 -6.55 -20.35
CA LYS A 62 -3.85 -6.96 -21.61
C LYS A 62 -4.09 -5.82 -22.61
N ILE A 63 -3.92 -4.57 -22.20
CA ILE A 63 -4.07 -3.36 -22.98
C ILE A 63 -3.04 -3.30 -24.11
N PHE A 64 -1.80 -3.67 -23.87
CA PHE A 64 -0.73 -3.57 -24.85
C PHE A 64 -0.64 -4.82 -25.76
N GLU A 65 -1.10 -5.98 -25.29
CA GLU A 65 -1.26 -7.16 -26.17
C GLU A 65 -2.22 -6.87 -27.35
N SER A 66 -3.20 -6.00 -27.14
CA SER A 66 -4.19 -5.65 -28.17
C SER A 66 -3.71 -4.63 -29.20
N ILE A 67 -2.59 -3.91 -28.93
CA ILE A 67 -2.09 -2.83 -29.81
C ILE A 67 -1.10 -3.34 -30.85
N GLY A 68 -0.61 -4.58 -30.70
CA GLY A 68 0.29 -5.21 -31.69
C GLY A 68 1.63 -4.47 -31.87
N LEU A 69 2.09 -3.74 -30.84
CA LEU A 69 3.35 -3.04 -30.92
C LEU A 69 4.51 -4.03 -30.90
N GLU A 70 5.39 -3.97 -31.92
CA GLU A 70 6.64 -4.76 -32.03
C GLU A 70 7.62 -4.59 -30.87
N LEU A 71 7.30 -3.72 -29.89
CA LEU A 71 8.03 -3.49 -28.65
C LEU A 71 8.21 -4.75 -27.79
N PHE A 72 7.36 -5.77 -28.00
CA PHE A 72 7.40 -7.05 -27.30
C PHE A 72 8.00 -8.17 -28.15
N SER A 73 8.71 -7.83 -29.22
CA SER A 73 9.50 -8.84 -29.91
C SER A 73 10.49 -9.48 -28.94
N SER A 74 10.73 -10.78 -29.07
CA SER A 74 11.69 -11.53 -28.24
C SER A 74 13.10 -10.93 -28.21
N ASP A 75 13.40 -10.03 -29.15
CA ASP A 75 14.69 -9.34 -29.28
C ASP A 75 14.71 -7.93 -28.67
N SER A 76 13.56 -7.42 -28.17
CA SER A 76 13.54 -6.11 -27.51
C SER A 76 14.33 -6.14 -26.21
N LEU A 77 14.95 -5.01 -25.86
CA LEU A 77 15.65 -4.85 -24.58
C LEU A 77 14.69 -5.09 -23.40
N ILE A 78 13.44 -4.68 -23.55
CA ILE A 78 12.35 -4.87 -22.60
C ILE A 78 12.09 -6.35 -22.34
N ALA A 79 11.92 -7.17 -23.40
CA ALA A 79 11.69 -8.60 -23.28
C ALA A 79 12.90 -9.33 -22.67
N LYS A 80 14.13 -8.92 -23.03
CA LYS A 80 15.37 -9.49 -22.46
C LYS A 80 15.49 -9.17 -20.97
N LYS A 81 15.29 -7.93 -20.56
CA LYS A 81 15.34 -7.52 -19.13
C LYS A 81 14.26 -8.20 -18.32
N GLU A 82 13.10 -8.38 -18.89
CA GLU A 82 12.03 -9.10 -18.23
C GLU A 82 12.34 -10.59 -18.05
N ALA A 83 12.90 -11.25 -19.06
CA ALA A 83 13.36 -12.63 -18.96
C ALA A 83 14.43 -12.78 -17.86
N GLU A 84 15.41 -11.86 -17.79
CA GLU A 84 16.44 -11.83 -16.75
C GLU A 84 15.82 -11.70 -15.34
N ILE A 85 14.79 -10.87 -15.17
CA ILE A 85 14.10 -10.70 -13.90
C ILE A 85 13.27 -11.95 -13.55
N TYR A 86 12.69 -12.63 -14.54
CA TYR A 86 11.89 -13.84 -14.32
C TYR A 86 12.71 -15.08 -14.02
N ASP A 87 13.96 -15.17 -14.50
CA ASP A 87 14.81 -16.36 -14.37
C ASP A 87 15.60 -16.44 -13.04
N ASP A 88 15.27 -15.64 -12.03
CA ASP A 88 15.94 -15.63 -10.71
C ASP A 88 17.47 -15.39 -10.78
N LEU A 89 17.97 -14.73 -11.83
CA LEU A 89 19.38 -14.42 -11.92
C LEU A 89 19.74 -13.29 -10.93
N GLU A 90 20.72 -13.57 -10.08
CA GLU A 90 21.42 -12.55 -9.29
C GLU A 90 22.03 -11.53 -10.25
N ILE A 91 21.38 -10.39 -10.39
CA ILE A 91 21.86 -9.29 -11.24
C ILE A 91 23.17 -8.78 -10.60
N LYS A 92 24.29 -9.09 -11.23
CA LYS A 92 25.58 -8.49 -10.87
C LYS A 92 25.50 -7.00 -11.22
N THR A 93 25.59 -6.17 -10.20
CA THR A 93 25.28 -4.73 -10.19
C THR A 93 26.11 -3.86 -11.15
N SER A 94 27.20 -4.34 -11.74
CA SER A 94 28.10 -3.51 -12.54
C SER A 94 27.68 -3.28 -14.01
N ASP A 95 26.86 -4.17 -14.59
CA ASP A 95 26.44 -4.06 -16.00
C ASP A 95 25.02 -3.50 -16.17
N VAL A 96 24.31 -3.33 -15.06
CA VAL A 96 22.88 -3.01 -15.04
C VAL A 96 22.60 -1.51 -15.21
N GLU A 97 23.48 -0.64 -14.71
CA GLU A 97 23.25 0.82 -14.74
C GLU A 97 23.12 1.38 -16.17
N GLY A 98 23.99 0.97 -17.07
CA GLY A 98 23.95 1.41 -18.48
C GLY A 98 22.71 0.92 -19.22
N ASP A 99 22.26 -0.30 -18.95
CA ASP A 99 21.08 -0.90 -19.55
C ASP A 99 19.79 -0.29 -18.99
N TRP A 100 19.74 0.06 -17.70
CA TRP A 100 18.59 0.73 -17.09
C TRP A 100 18.41 2.14 -17.65
N GLN A 101 19.50 2.92 -17.79
CA GLN A 101 19.44 4.26 -18.38
C GLN A 101 18.95 4.21 -19.83
N ARG A 102 19.37 3.20 -20.59
CA ARG A 102 18.90 3.00 -21.96
C ARG A 102 17.42 2.62 -22.01
N LEU A 103 16.99 1.76 -21.08
CA LEU A 103 15.58 1.38 -20.94
C LEU A 103 14.72 2.57 -20.52
N GLU A 104 15.19 3.41 -19.58
CA GLU A 104 14.50 4.65 -19.20
C GLU A 104 14.34 5.59 -20.40
N ASN A 105 15.38 5.78 -21.21
CA ASN A 105 15.31 6.62 -22.41
C ASN A 105 14.36 6.04 -23.47
N GLU A 106 14.34 4.71 -23.64
CA GLU A 106 13.38 4.05 -24.55
C GLU A 106 11.93 4.21 -24.03
N ILE A 107 11.72 4.12 -22.72
CA ILE A 107 10.42 4.32 -22.08
C ILE A 107 9.98 5.80 -22.14
N GLU A 108 10.89 6.76 -21.92
CA GLU A 108 10.57 8.17 -22.09
C GLU A 108 10.12 8.50 -23.51
N SER A 109 10.80 7.93 -24.51
CA SER A 109 10.38 8.08 -25.91
C SER A 109 9.04 7.41 -26.21
N LEU A 110 8.72 6.29 -25.55
CA LEU A 110 7.42 5.62 -25.65
C LEU A 110 6.31 6.42 -24.98
N VAL A 111 6.60 7.05 -23.84
CA VAL A 111 5.65 7.94 -23.15
C VAL A 111 5.23 9.09 -24.04
N GLU A 112 6.17 9.71 -24.76
CA GLU A 112 5.86 10.79 -25.73
C GLU A 112 4.98 10.33 -26.89
N ILE A 113 5.11 9.05 -27.31
CA ILE A 113 4.30 8.44 -28.37
C ILE A 113 2.91 8.04 -27.84
N ILE A 114 2.81 7.58 -26.60
CA ILE A 114 1.59 7.04 -25.98
C ILE A 114 0.74 8.15 -25.36
N GLU A 115 1.35 9.27 -24.91
CA GLU A 115 0.65 10.39 -24.28
C GLU A 115 -0.57 10.92 -25.09
N PRO A 116 -0.58 10.93 -26.44
CA PRO A 116 -1.73 11.34 -27.22
C PRO A 116 -2.76 10.23 -27.49
N ILE A 117 -2.55 9.00 -27.03
CA ILE A 117 -3.42 7.86 -27.38
C ILE A 117 -4.39 7.59 -26.24
N GLU A 118 -5.69 7.88 -26.44
CA GLU A 118 -6.77 7.33 -25.62
C GLU A 118 -6.92 5.85 -25.91
N LEU A 119 -6.44 5.00 -25.00
CA LEU A 119 -6.46 3.56 -25.14
C LEU A 119 -7.57 2.95 -24.29
N PHE A 120 -8.65 2.51 -24.95
CA PHE A 120 -9.70 1.64 -24.36
C PHE A 120 -10.29 2.10 -23.01
N GLY A 121 -10.44 3.41 -22.78
CA GLY A 121 -10.99 3.95 -21.53
C GLY A 121 -9.98 4.10 -20.38
N PHE A 122 -8.69 3.85 -20.63
CA PHE A 122 -7.63 4.08 -19.64
C PHE A 122 -6.99 5.44 -19.87
N ASP A 123 -7.03 6.31 -18.87
CA ASP A 123 -6.34 7.60 -18.89
C ASP A 123 -4.90 7.47 -18.39
N LEU A 124 -4.04 6.90 -19.24
CA LEU A 124 -2.62 6.79 -18.97
C LEU A 124 -1.94 8.17 -18.84
N LYS A 125 -2.52 9.19 -19.47
CA LYS A 125 -2.00 10.55 -19.46
C LYS A 125 -1.86 11.12 -18.05
N GLU A 126 -2.88 10.94 -17.20
CA GLU A 126 -2.80 11.44 -15.82
C GLU A 126 -1.81 10.62 -14.98
N ALA A 127 -1.73 9.29 -15.16
CA ALA A 127 -0.72 8.48 -14.49
C ALA A 127 0.71 8.92 -14.88
N PHE A 128 0.97 9.22 -16.15
CA PHE A 128 2.27 9.72 -16.61
C PHE A 128 2.59 11.13 -16.09
N LYS A 129 1.61 12.01 -15.96
CA LYS A 129 1.82 13.33 -15.34
C LYS A 129 2.28 13.19 -13.89
N VAL A 130 1.72 12.25 -13.15
CA VAL A 130 2.15 11.97 -11.78
C VAL A 130 3.57 11.41 -11.74
N LEU A 131 3.88 10.45 -12.61
CA LEU A 131 5.22 9.86 -12.69
C LEU A 131 6.32 10.86 -13.07
N LYS A 132 5.98 11.99 -13.73
CA LYS A 132 6.92 13.08 -14.03
C LYS A 132 7.17 14.04 -12.85
N LYS A 133 6.42 13.92 -11.75
CA LYS A 133 6.59 14.78 -10.57
C LYS A 133 7.96 14.57 -9.91
N GLN A 134 8.55 15.67 -9.44
CA GLN A 134 9.92 15.69 -8.91
C GLN A 134 10.00 15.45 -7.40
N SER A 135 8.88 15.57 -6.70
CA SER A 135 8.78 15.43 -5.25
C SER A 135 7.46 14.78 -4.84
N MET A 136 7.48 14.14 -3.68
CA MET A 136 6.27 13.54 -3.09
C MET A 136 5.22 14.62 -2.74
N LEU A 137 5.67 15.83 -2.39
CA LEU A 137 4.76 16.96 -2.16
C LEU A 137 4.00 17.35 -3.44
N GLU A 138 4.68 17.42 -4.59
CA GLU A 138 4.00 17.70 -5.86
C GLU A 138 2.99 16.62 -6.24
N VAL A 139 3.24 15.36 -5.87
CA VAL A 139 2.27 14.26 -6.06
C VAL A 139 1.08 14.44 -5.14
N TYR A 140 1.31 14.80 -3.87
CA TYR A 140 0.26 15.10 -2.90
C TYR A 140 -0.62 16.28 -3.34
N ASP A 141 -0.01 17.39 -3.74
CA ASP A 141 -0.74 18.57 -4.22
C ASP A 141 -1.58 18.23 -5.46
N ASN A 142 -1.01 17.45 -6.38
CA ASN A 142 -1.75 16.98 -7.56
C ASN A 142 -2.96 16.12 -7.17
N TYR A 143 -2.82 15.25 -6.15
CA TYR A 143 -3.93 14.48 -5.62
C TYR A 143 -5.04 15.37 -5.06
N ILE A 144 -4.69 16.29 -4.17
CA ILE A 144 -5.66 17.19 -3.53
C ILE A 144 -6.37 18.06 -4.57
N ASP A 145 -5.62 18.62 -5.52
CA ASP A 145 -6.12 19.58 -6.49
C ASP A 145 -6.96 18.96 -7.60
N ASN A 146 -6.76 17.67 -7.92
CA ASN A 146 -7.36 17.09 -9.11
C ASN A 146 -8.15 15.81 -8.88
N PHE A 147 -7.85 15.02 -7.85
CA PHE A 147 -8.34 13.65 -7.72
C PHE A 147 -9.00 13.30 -6.39
N SER A 148 -8.86 14.14 -5.37
CA SER A 148 -9.49 13.90 -4.08
C SER A 148 -11.00 14.13 -4.14
N ILE A 149 -11.73 13.46 -3.27
CA ILE A 149 -13.20 13.64 -3.16
C ILE A 149 -13.61 15.08 -2.81
N LEU A 150 -12.67 15.91 -2.36
CA LEU A 150 -12.90 17.34 -2.12
C LEU A 150 -13.26 18.11 -3.41
N LYS A 151 -13.00 17.53 -4.58
CA LYS A 151 -13.43 18.11 -5.87
C LYS A 151 -14.91 17.85 -6.16
N LEU A 152 -15.56 16.99 -5.40
CA LEU A 152 -17.02 16.76 -5.50
C LEU A 152 -17.74 17.84 -4.70
N PRO A 153 -18.79 18.49 -5.26
CA PRO A 153 -19.45 19.63 -4.63
C PRO A 153 -19.97 19.37 -3.20
N GLU A 154 -20.42 18.15 -2.92
CA GLU A 154 -20.92 17.73 -1.60
C GLU A 154 -19.85 17.62 -0.52
N PHE A 155 -18.57 17.59 -0.92
CA PHE A 155 -17.42 17.47 -0.03
C PHE A 155 -16.48 18.68 -0.08
N GLU A 156 -16.76 19.64 -0.94
CA GLU A 156 -15.97 20.86 -1.09
C GLU A 156 -15.84 21.59 0.26
N ASN A 157 -14.62 22.02 0.58
CA ASN A 157 -14.27 22.73 1.82
C ASN A 157 -14.45 21.94 3.13
N ARG A 158 -14.74 20.63 3.07
CA ARG A 158 -14.74 19.81 4.30
C ARG A 158 -13.33 19.58 4.81
N PRO A 159 -13.14 19.47 6.13
CA PRO A 159 -11.86 19.02 6.68
C PRO A 159 -11.47 17.67 6.10
N PHE A 160 -10.20 17.54 5.70
CA PHE A 160 -9.74 16.35 5.00
C PHE A 160 -8.38 15.89 5.51
N ILE A 161 -8.21 14.58 5.66
CA ILE A 161 -6.96 13.94 6.05
C ILE A 161 -6.68 12.80 5.08
N ALA A 162 -5.44 12.70 4.62
CA ALA A 162 -4.99 11.60 3.77
C ALA A 162 -4.08 10.63 4.54
N GLY A 163 -4.39 9.36 4.49
CA GLY A 163 -3.53 8.25 4.90
C GLY A 163 -2.47 8.00 3.83
N ILE A 164 -1.22 8.32 4.13
CA ILE A 164 -0.10 8.18 3.20
C ILE A 164 0.62 6.87 3.46
N LEU A 165 0.45 5.91 2.57
CA LEU A 165 1.07 4.60 2.67
C LEU A 165 2.37 4.58 1.85
N MET A 166 3.49 4.50 2.55
CA MET A 166 4.79 4.28 1.93
C MET A 166 4.98 2.80 1.60
N MET A 167 5.84 2.48 0.64
CA MET A 167 6.19 1.11 0.26
C MET A 167 7.70 0.95 0.16
N ASP A 168 8.22 -0.18 0.63
CA ASP A 168 9.61 -0.56 0.47
C ASP A 168 9.79 -1.43 -0.78
N LEU A 169 9.91 -0.80 -1.92
CA LEU A 169 10.08 -1.49 -3.20
C LEU A 169 11.55 -1.89 -3.45
N GLU A 170 12.50 -1.23 -2.82
CA GLU A 170 13.93 -1.55 -2.93
C GLU A 170 14.20 -2.99 -2.50
N THR A 171 13.78 -3.33 -1.28
CA THR A 171 13.99 -4.66 -0.72
C THR A 171 13.17 -5.74 -1.45
N GLY A 172 11.93 -5.41 -1.83
CA GLY A 172 11.00 -6.35 -2.46
C GLY A 172 11.34 -6.69 -3.91
N TRP A 173 11.84 -5.73 -4.66
CA TRP A 173 12.09 -5.90 -6.09
C TRP A 173 13.57 -6.00 -6.45
N GLY A 174 14.48 -5.74 -5.51
CA GLY A 174 15.92 -5.75 -5.75
C GLY A 174 16.40 -4.60 -6.66
N ILE A 175 15.55 -3.59 -6.88
CA ILE A 175 15.86 -2.43 -7.67
C ILE A 175 16.18 -1.28 -6.72
N LYS A 176 17.30 -0.59 -6.96
CA LYS A 176 17.69 0.56 -6.14
C LYS A 176 16.97 1.81 -6.66
N PRO A 177 16.00 2.37 -5.93
CA PRO A 177 15.40 3.64 -6.28
C PRO A 177 16.45 4.76 -6.16
N GLU A 178 16.30 5.83 -6.91
CA GLU A 178 17.12 7.04 -6.77
C GLU A 178 16.96 7.64 -5.36
N LYS A 179 15.71 7.61 -4.84
CA LYS A 179 15.37 8.06 -3.49
C LYS A 179 15.17 6.87 -2.57
N LYS A 180 16.16 6.57 -1.73
CA LYS A 180 16.11 5.49 -0.74
C LYS A 180 15.02 5.72 0.32
N LEU A 181 14.59 4.64 1.00
CA LEU A 181 13.52 4.69 2.01
C LEU A 181 13.77 5.77 3.09
N PHE A 182 15.00 5.90 3.60
CA PHE A 182 15.35 6.93 4.57
C PHE A 182 15.09 8.36 4.05
N GLN A 183 15.41 8.62 2.79
CA GLN A 183 15.17 9.92 2.16
C GLN A 183 13.67 10.18 1.97
N GLN A 184 12.90 9.14 1.65
CA GLN A 184 11.44 9.24 1.58
C GLN A 184 10.83 9.58 2.95
N ILE A 185 11.32 8.98 4.04
CA ILE A 185 10.90 9.30 5.42
C ILE A 185 11.15 10.77 5.73
N ILE A 186 12.33 11.30 5.37
CA ILE A 186 12.64 12.73 5.59
C ILE A 186 11.66 13.62 4.83
N GLU A 187 11.35 13.31 3.58
CA GLU A 187 10.43 14.12 2.78
C GLU A 187 9.00 14.06 3.31
N ILE A 188 8.51 12.87 3.72
CA ILE A 188 7.20 12.73 4.38
C ILE A 188 7.11 13.56 5.65
N LYS A 189 8.17 13.63 6.46
CA LYS A 189 8.21 14.49 7.64
C LYS A 189 8.07 15.97 7.29
N GLN A 190 8.68 16.41 6.18
CA GLN A 190 8.52 17.79 5.71
C GLN A 190 7.09 18.08 5.23
N ILE A 191 6.45 17.10 4.58
CA ILE A 191 5.04 17.21 4.17
C ILE A 191 4.14 17.28 5.41
N LEU A 192 4.40 16.47 6.44
CA LEU A 192 3.63 16.42 7.68
C LEU A 192 3.60 17.76 8.44
N LEU A 193 4.64 18.59 8.30
CA LEU A 193 4.66 19.95 8.85
C LEU A 193 3.70 20.92 8.15
N GLN A 194 3.26 20.61 6.93
CA GLN A 194 2.53 21.52 6.07
C GLN A 194 1.13 21.01 5.70
N GLN A 195 0.93 19.69 5.76
CA GLN A 195 -0.26 19.04 5.26
C GLN A 195 -0.87 18.10 6.31
N PRO A 196 -2.21 18.01 6.37
CA PRO A 196 -2.91 17.12 7.32
C PRO A 196 -2.88 15.68 6.81
N ILE A 197 -1.79 14.98 7.06
CA ILE A 197 -1.61 13.58 6.66
C ILE A 197 -1.40 12.67 7.88
N VAL A 198 -1.67 11.39 7.71
CA VAL A 198 -1.32 10.31 8.64
C VAL A 198 -0.41 9.32 7.89
N PRO A 199 0.92 9.43 8.06
CA PRO A 199 1.86 8.60 7.33
C PRO A 199 2.03 7.22 7.96
N PHE A 200 2.15 6.19 7.10
CA PHE A 200 2.42 4.80 7.46
C PHE A 200 3.79 4.38 6.96
N LEU A 201 4.63 3.91 7.88
CA LEU A 201 5.98 3.44 7.60
C LEU A 201 5.93 2.04 6.99
N PRO A 202 6.57 1.77 5.85
CA PRO A 202 6.72 0.41 5.36
C PRO A 202 7.70 -0.36 6.23
N VAL A 203 7.37 -1.63 6.51
CA VAL A 203 8.24 -2.55 7.27
C VAL A 203 8.50 -3.80 6.46
N ASP A 204 9.77 -4.18 6.41
CA ASP A 204 10.24 -5.40 5.75
C ASP A 204 11.26 -6.10 6.67
N PRO A 205 11.06 -7.38 7.02
CA PRO A 205 11.93 -8.08 7.97
C PRO A 205 13.39 -8.17 7.51
N ARG A 206 13.64 -8.17 6.20
CA ARG A 206 14.99 -8.24 5.63
C ARG A 206 15.87 -7.04 5.98
N ARG A 207 15.24 -5.90 6.33
CA ARG A 207 15.98 -4.72 6.79
C ARG A 207 16.49 -4.84 8.22
N ALA A 208 16.03 -5.81 9.00
CA ALA A 208 16.50 -5.99 10.40
C ALA A 208 18.00 -6.32 10.48
N ASP A 209 18.54 -6.94 9.44
CA ASP A 209 19.91 -7.43 9.39
C ASP A 209 20.92 -6.39 8.81
N HIS A 210 20.45 -5.20 8.42
CA HIS A 210 21.33 -4.13 7.94
C HIS A 210 22.11 -3.47 9.08
N ASP A 211 23.41 -3.25 8.87
CA ASP A 211 24.28 -2.54 9.81
C ASP A 211 24.12 -1.01 9.74
N ASP A 212 23.78 -0.48 8.57
CA ASP A 212 23.53 0.97 8.37
C ASP A 212 22.22 1.39 9.04
N PRO A 213 22.25 2.33 10.02
CA PRO A 213 21.03 2.83 10.66
C PRO A 213 19.99 3.43 9.70
N ASN A 214 20.43 3.94 8.54
CA ASN A 214 19.53 4.49 7.53
C ASN A 214 18.84 3.39 6.70
N GLU A 215 19.22 2.13 6.88
CA GLU A 215 18.64 0.98 6.20
C GLU A 215 18.08 -0.07 7.18
N ASN A 216 18.51 -0.04 8.46
CA ASN A 216 18.06 -0.97 9.48
C ASN A 216 16.59 -0.71 9.88
N LEU A 217 15.77 -1.78 9.91
CA LEU A 217 14.34 -1.72 10.22
C LEU A 217 14.03 -0.98 11.51
N TYR A 218 14.74 -1.30 12.58
CA TYR A 218 14.46 -0.77 13.92
C TYR A 218 14.90 0.69 14.06
N ASP A 219 16.02 1.06 13.43
CA ASP A 219 16.49 2.44 13.41
C ASP A 219 15.58 3.34 12.57
N LEU A 220 15.10 2.86 11.41
CA LEU A 220 14.11 3.55 10.59
C LEU A 220 12.78 3.73 11.34
N PHE A 221 12.33 2.69 12.06
CA PHE A 221 11.12 2.79 12.86
C PHE A 221 11.26 3.84 13.97
N LEU A 222 12.36 3.80 14.74
CA LEU A 222 12.60 4.83 15.75
C LEU A 222 12.69 6.23 15.15
N SER A 223 13.40 6.38 14.03
CA SER A 223 13.48 7.67 13.32
C SER A 223 12.09 8.19 12.93
N ALA A 224 11.19 7.32 12.48
CA ALA A 224 9.84 7.68 12.07
C ALA A 224 8.93 8.04 13.25
N PHE A 225 8.97 7.29 14.36
CA PHE A 225 7.95 7.37 15.42
C PHE A 225 8.37 8.16 16.65
N THR A 226 9.66 8.42 16.89
CA THR A 226 10.12 9.11 18.11
C THR A 226 10.33 10.62 17.96
N ASP A 227 10.20 11.14 16.75
CA ASP A 227 10.26 12.58 16.49
C ASP A 227 8.95 13.25 16.99
N PRO A 228 9.02 14.15 17.96
CA PRO A 228 7.82 14.75 18.56
C PRO A 228 7.09 15.73 17.64
N GLU A 229 7.77 16.28 16.63
CA GLU A 229 7.19 17.27 15.72
C GLU A 229 6.56 16.61 14.49
N THR A 230 7.17 15.54 14.00
CA THR A 230 6.78 14.85 12.76
C THR A 230 6.71 13.32 12.93
N PRO A 231 5.95 12.81 13.92
CA PRO A 231 5.87 11.37 14.14
C PRO A 231 5.03 10.71 13.05
N PHE A 232 5.44 9.53 12.60
CA PHE A 232 4.61 8.66 11.79
C PHE A 232 3.47 8.10 12.65
N PHE A 233 2.40 7.68 11.99
CA PHE A 233 1.20 7.28 12.69
C PHE A 233 0.95 5.77 12.68
N GLY A 234 1.16 5.10 11.56
CA GLY A 234 0.93 3.67 11.37
C GLY A 234 2.06 2.95 10.66
N VAL A 235 1.86 1.66 10.45
CA VAL A 235 2.80 0.76 9.77
C VAL A 235 2.13 0.16 8.54
N LYS A 236 2.84 0.10 7.41
CA LYS A 236 2.43 -0.58 6.17
C LYS A 236 3.22 -1.87 5.99
N CYS A 237 2.51 -2.99 5.87
CA CYS A 237 3.06 -4.28 5.48
C CYS A 237 2.70 -4.62 4.04
N TYR A 238 3.63 -5.27 3.33
CA TYR A 238 3.41 -5.72 1.97
C TYR A 238 4.01 -7.12 1.74
N PRO A 239 3.39 -8.19 2.30
CA PRO A 239 3.98 -9.54 2.31
C PRO A 239 4.29 -10.10 0.92
N SER A 240 3.52 -9.77 -0.11
CA SER A 240 3.80 -10.22 -1.48
C SER A 240 5.11 -9.68 -2.05
N LEU A 241 5.76 -8.70 -1.41
CA LEU A 241 7.13 -8.32 -1.73
C LEU A 241 8.18 -9.36 -1.30
N GLY A 242 7.77 -10.45 -0.64
CA GLY A 242 8.60 -11.62 -0.37
C GLY A 242 8.97 -11.81 1.10
N TYR A 243 8.00 -11.78 2.00
CA TYR A 243 8.18 -12.17 3.40
C TYR A 243 6.88 -12.71 4.00
N LEU A 244 6.97 -13.39 5.13
CA LEU A 244 5.81 -13.82 5.92
C LEU A 244 5.52 -12.82 7.05
N PRO A 245 4.25 -12.54 7.36
CA PRO A 245 3.90 -11.72 8.52
C PRO A 245 4.41 -12.29 9.84
N SER A 246 4.57 -13.61 9.93
CA SER A 246 5.06 -14.32 11.11
C SER A 246 6.58 -14.35 11.25
N ASP A 247 7.34 -13.68 10.38
CA ASP A 247 8.80 -13.58 10.50
C ASP A 247 9.18 -12.88 11.82
N LEU A 248 10.01 -13.55 12.65
CA LEU A 248 10.33 -13.07 13.99
C LEU A 248 11.08 -11.73 14.01
N ARG A 249 11.69 -11.31 12.92
CA ARG A 249 12.30 -9.98 12.80
C ARG A 249 11.25 -8.86 12.82
N LEU A 250 9.98 -9.15 12.52
CA LEU A 250 8.85 -8.21 12.66
C LEU A 250 8.24 -8.21 14.07
N ASP A 251 8.49 -9.22 14.86
CA ASP A 251 7.89 -9.41 16.18
C ASP A 251 8.05 -8.19 17.11
N PRO A 252 9.23 -7.57 17.27
CA PRO A 252 9.39 -6.35 18.07
C PRO A 252 8.56 -5.17 17.56
N ILE A 253 8.36 -5.08 16.24
CA ILE A 253 7.52 -4.04 15.64
C ILE A 253 6.06 -4.24 16.03
N PHE A 254 5.51 -5.46 15.87
CA PHE A 254 4.12 -5.76 16.21
C PHE A 254 3.85 -5.66 17.70
N GLN A 255 4.82 -6.03 18.54
CA GLN A 255 4.73 -5.81 19.98
C GLN A 255 4.52 -4.32 20.30
N ILE A 256 5.37 -3.44 19.79
CA ILE A 256 5.26 -1.99 20.01
C ILE A 256 3.95 -1.45 19.40
N CYS A 257 3.55 -1.90 18.22
CA CYS A 257 2.29 -1.49 17.60
C CYS A 257 1.08 -1.84 18.50
N ALA A 258 1.05 -3.05 19.06
CA ALA A 258 -0.01 -3.49 19.97
C ALA A 258 -0.01 -2.72 21.30
N GLU A 259 1.18 -2.47 21.90
CA GLU A 259 1.34 -1.75 23.18
C GLU A 259 1.06 -0.24 23.06
N LYS A 260 1.44 0.35 21.93
CA LYS A 260 1.35 1.80 21.70
C LYS A 260 0.13 2.20 20.87
N ASN A 261 -0.77 1.25 20.58
CA ASN A 261 -1.97 1.49 19.77
C ASN A 261 -1.62 2.06 18.37
N ILE A 262 -0.53 1.58 17.74
CA ILE A 262 -0.12 1.96 16.40
C ILE A 262 -0.85 1.05 15.40
N PRO A 263 -1.66 1.60 14.46
CA PRO A 263 -2.35 0.80 13.48
C PRO A 263 -1.39 0.19 12.46
N VAL A 264 -1.69 -1.04 12.04
CA VAL A 264 -0.97 -1.76 10.99
C VAL A 264 -1.90 -1.99 9.82
N LEU A 265 -1.47 -1.62 8.61
CA LEU A 265 -2.18 -1.86 7.38
C LEU A 265 -1.37 -2.83 6.51
N THR A 266 -2.00 -3.92 6.07
CA THR A 266 -1.34 -4.90 5.19
C THR A 266 -1.97 -4.93 3.82
N HIS A 267 -1.15 -5.02 2.77
CA HIS A 267 -1.66 -5.29 1.43
C HIS A 267 -2.38 -6.65 1.41
N CYS A 268 -3.58 -6.68 0.88
CA CYS A 268 -4.41 -7.88 0.77
C CYS A 268 -5.29 -7.82 -0.49
N GLY A 269 -4.69 -7.68 -1.63
CA GLY A 269 -5.39 -7.56 -2.91
C GLY A 269 -4.42 -7.90 -4.02
N GLY A 270 -4.67 -7.48 -5.20
CA GLY A 270 -3.93 -7.63 -6.43
C GLY A 270 -2.53 -8.24 -6.41
N GLU A 271 -2.15 -8.90 -7.46
CA GLU A 271 -0.88 -9.63 -7.53
C GLU A 271 0.19 -8.89 -8.35
N ILE A 272 -0.09 -7.63 -8.73
CA ILE A 272 0.78 -6.86 -9.64
C ILE A 272 2.13 -6.57 -8.99
N VAL A 273 2.12 -6.07 -7.75
CA VAL A 273 3.33 -5.75 -6.98
C VAL A 273 3.68 -6.94 -6.11
N SER A 274 4.63 -7.76 -6.52
CA SER A 274 5.03 -8.97 -5.81
C SER A 274 6.45 -9.40 -6.15
N THR A 275 7.08 -10.17 -5.26
CA THR A 275 8.41 -10.72 -5.47
C THR A 275 8.47 -11.66 -6.69
N PHE A 276 9.63 -11.72 -7.33
CA PHE A 276 9.92 -12.71 -8.38
C PHE A 276 10.45 -14.03 -7.81
N LYS A 277 10.94 -14.02 -6.57
CA LYS A 277 11.55 -15.17 -5.93
C LYS A 277 10.58 -16.33 -5.75
N LYS A 278 11.08 -17.56 -5.86
CA LYS A 278 10.36 -18.80 -5.57
C LYS A 278 10.52 -19.20 -4.10
N SER A 279 11.62 -18.78 -3.47
CA SER A 279 11.87 -18.98 -2.05
C SER A 279 12.34 -17.70 -1.38
N ILE A 280 12.16 -17.62 -0.06
CA ILE A 280 12.50 -16.48 0.79
C ILE A 280 13.19 -16.97 2.06
N GLN A 281 14.04 -16.13 2.65
CA GLN A 281 14.59 -16.37 3.98
C GLN A 281 13.62 -15.90 5.04
N VAL A 282 13.25 -16.80 5.94
CA VAL A 282 12.32 -16.55 7.05
C VAL A 282 13.05 -16.84 8.35
N CYS A 283 12.82 -16.01 9.37
CA CYS A 283 13.33 -16.23 10.72
C CYS A 283 12.19 -16.70 11.63
N ASP A 284 12.38 -17.86 12.29
CA ASP A 284 11.49 -18.38 13.32
C ASP A 284 12.25 -18.72 14.61
N SER A 285 11.61 -19.38 15.58
CA SER A 285 12.21 -19.74 16.86
C SER A 285 13.39 -20.74 16.75
N THR A 286 13.57 -21.36 15.59
CA THR A 286 14.67 -22.30 15.32
C THR A 286 15.85 -21.63 14.60
N GLY A 287 15.65 -20.41 14.14
CA GLY A 287 16.62 -19.61 13.38
C GLY A 287 16.14 -19.27 11.97
N GLU A 288 17.06 -18.91 11.11
CA GLU A 288 16.78 -18.62 9.71
C GLU A 288 16.72 -19.89 8.87
N PHE A 289 15.73 -19.95 7.98
CA PHE A 289 15.58 -21.04 7.01
C PHE A 289 15.02 -20.54 5.69
N GLU A 290 15.26 -21.31 4.64
CA GLU A 290 14.69 -21.04 3.33
C GLU A 290 13.27 -21.62 3.25
N PHE A 291 12.29 -20.74 2.94
CA PHE A 291 10.90 -21.08 2.75
C PHE A 291 10.54 -21.02 1.27
N THR A 292 10.14 -22.15 0.69
CA THR A 292 9.60 -22.17 -0.68
C THR A 292 8.17 -21.66 -0.68
N ILE A 293 7.90 -20.58 -1.42
CA ILE A 293 6.58 -19.96 -1.50
C ILE A 293 5.65 -20.88 -2.32
N PRO A 294 4.51 -21.32 -1.77
CA PRO A 294 3.54 -22.13 -2.51
C PRO A 294 3.02 -21.42 -3.77
N GLY A 295 2.93 -22.17 -4.88
CA GLY A 295 2.40 -21.71 -6.17
C GLY A 295 3.41 -21.87 -7.33
N ASP A 296 2.92 -22.37 -8.46
CA ASP A 296 3.72 -22.62 -9.66
C ASP A 296 4.02 -21.33 -10.44
N SER A 297 3.12 -20.36 -10.36
CA SER A 297 3.26 -19.06 -11.00
C SER A 297 3.56 -17.96 -9.98
N ARG A 298 4.10 -16.83 -10.45
CA ARG A 298 4.30 -15.64 -9.62
C ARG A 298 2.98 -15.13 -9.02
N THR A 299 1.91 -15.15 -9.80
CA THR A 299 0.57 -14.76 -9.35
C THR A 299 0.08 -15.64 -8.20
N GLU A 300 0.27 -16.96 -8.27
CA GLU A 300 -0.12 -17.88 -7.19
C GLU A 300 0.72 -17.66 -5.93
N ARG A 301 2.03 -17.45 -6.08
CA ARG A 301 2.90 -17.11 -4.96
C ARG A 301 2.49 -15.79 -4.28
N ALA A 302 2.15 -14.77 -5.09
CA ALA A 302 1.63 -13.51 -4.56
C ALA A 302 0.28 -13.69 -3.84
N LYS A 303 -0.61 -14.51 -4.40
CA LYS A 303 -1.88 -14.88 -3.72
C LYS A 303 -1.65 -15.53 -2.39
N TYR A 304 -0.69 -16.45 -2.30
CA TYR A 304 -0.33 -17.08 -1.04
C TYR A 304 0.17 -16.05 -0.01
N LEU A 305 1.15 -15.22 -0.39
CA LEU A 305 1.74 -14.23 0.52
C LEU A 305 0.76 -13.13 0.98
N ASN A 306 -0.28 -12.87 0.20
CA ASN A 306 -1.36 -11.93 0.53
C ASN A 306 -2.55 -12.61 1.25
N ASP A 307 -2.43 -13.89 1.65
CA ASP A 307 -3.53 -14.60 2.31
C ASP A 307 -3.75 -14.05 3.73
N PRO A 308 -4.97 -13.60 4.08
CA PRO A 308 -5.28 -13.11 5.42
C PRO A 308 -4.98 -14.15 6.53
N GLU A 309 -5.09 -15.45 6.24
CA GLU A 309 -4.84 -16.51 7.22
C GLU A 309 -3.39 -16.52 7.73
N LEU A 310 -2.43 -16.01 6.95
CA LEU A 310 -1.04 -15.88 7.39
C LEU A 310 -0.85 -14.91 8.57
N TRP A 311 -1.85 -14.07 8.84
CA TRP A 311 -1.84 -13.14 9.96
C TRP A 311 -2.39 -13.72 11.26
N ILE A 312 -3.03 -14.90 11.24
CA ILE A 312 -3.63 -15.53 12.43
C ILE A 312 -2.60 -15.69 13.55
N PRO A 313 -1.37 -16.22 13.32
CA PRO A 313 -0.39 -16.37 14.38
C PRO A 313 0.03 -15.02 15.01
N VAL A 314 0.07 -13.95 14.21
CA VAL A 314 0.40 -12.60 14.71
C VAL A 314 -0.74 -12.04 15.56
N LEU A 315 -1.99 -12.19 15.11
CA LEU A 315 -3.18 -11.72 15.83
C LEU A 315 -3.40 -12.49 17.15
N ASP A 316 -3.14 -13.80 17.16
CA ASP A 316 -3.22 -14.61 18.38
C ASP A 316 -2.17 -14.17 19.41
N LYS A 317 -0.96 -13.84 18.96
CA LYS A 317 0.12 -13.35 19.81
C LYS A 317 -0.12 -11.91 20.28
N TYR A 318 -0.68 -11.07 19.42
CA TYR A 318 -0.91 -9.64 19.66
C TYR A 318 -2.41 -9.27 19.46
N PRO A 319 -3.32 -9.73 20.33
CA PRO A 319 -4.76 -9.53 20.13
C PRO A 319 -5.23 -8.07 20.17
N LYS A 320 -4.38 -7.17 20.68
CA LYS A 320 -4.63 -5.72 20.68
C LYS A 320 -4.14 -5.02 19.39
N LEU A 321 -3.42 -5.72 18.52
CA LEU A 321 -2.93 -5.16 17.27
C LEU A 321 -4.12 -4.77 16.38
N LYS A 322 -4.20 -3.51 15.97
CA LYS A 322 -5.16 -3.05 14.98
C LYS A 322 -4.61 -3.39 13.59
N LEU A 323 -5.25 -4.31 12.89
CA LEU A 323 -4.83 -4.77 11.57
C LEU A 323 -5.89 -4.45 10.53
N ASP A 324 -5.50 -3.72 9.50
CA ASP A 324 -6.31 -3.43 8.31
C ASP A 324 -5.86 -4.27 7.12
N PHE A 325 -6.79 -5.01 6.52
CA PHE A 325 -6.60 -5.73 5.27
C PHE A 325 -7.02 -4.84 4.10
N ALA A 326 -6.03 -4.23 3.44
CA ALA A 326 -6.24 -3.33 2.30
C ALA A 326 -7.02 -4.00 1.17
N HIS A 327 -7.80 -3.19 0.44
CA HIS A 327 -8.57 -3.59 -0.75
C HIS A 327 -9.66 -4.63 -0.48
N PHE A 328 -9.96 -4.91 0.78
CA PHE A 328 -10.93 -5.93 1.19
C PHE A 328 -10.79 -7.23 0.39
N GLY A 329 -9.56 -7.74 0.32
CA GLY A 329 -9.24 -8.97 -0.40
C GLY A 329 -9.06 -8.85 -1.92
N GLY A 330 -9.34 -7.68 -2.52
CA GLY A 330 -9.11 -7.38 -3.93
C GLY A 330 -10.27 -7.73 -4.87
N ASP A 331 -10.31 -7.07 -6.02
CA ASP A 331 -11.37 -7.10 -7.03
C ASP A 331 -11.73 -8.51 -7.53
N THR A 332 -10.73 -9.33 -7.82
CA THR A 332 -10.93 -10.70 -8.31
C THR A 332 -11.71 -11.56 -7.30
N ASN A 333 -11.45 -11.38 -6.00
CA ASN A 333 -12.21 -12.10 -4.97
C ASN A 333 -13.64 -11.56 -4.87
N TRP A 334 -13.86 -10.26 -5.03
CA TRP A 334 -15.19 -9.66 -5.07
C TRP A 334 -16.02 -10.14 -6.25
N LYS A 335 -15.46 -10.25 -7.45
CA LYS A 335 -16.13 -10.77 -8.65
C LYS A 335 -16.66 -12.18 -8.44
N ASN A 336 -15.99 -12.99 -7.65
CA ASN A 336 -16.33 -14.38 -7.39
C ASN A 336 -17.06 -14.61 -6.04
N HIS A 337 -17.13 -13.62 -5.17
CA HIS A 337 -17.63 -13.75 -3.79
C HIS A 337 -19.06 -14.30 -3.71
N HIS A 338 -19.96 -13.79 -4.55
CA HIS A 338 -21.35 -14.23 -4.58
C HIS A 338 -21.65 -15.44 -5.47
N GLU A 339 -20.72 -15.80 -6.35
CA GLU A 339 -20.95 -16.87 -7.34
C GLU A 339 -20.56 -18.25 -6.81
N SER A 340 -19.59 -18.33 -5.91
CA SER A 340 -18.92 -19.60 -5.62
C SER A 340 -19.38 -20.30 -4.35
N GLY A 341 -19.99 -19.61 -3.38
CA GLY A 341 -20.26 -20.15 -2.03
C GLY A 341 -19.00 -20.72 -1.34
N LYS A 342 -17.81 -20.42 -1.90
CA LYS A 342 -16.51 -20.91 -1.44
C LYS A 342 -15.94 -19.99 -0.38
N ASN A 343 -15.04 -20.57 0.41
CA ASN A 343 -14.25 -19.83 1.39
C ASN A 343 -13.22 -18.98 0.63
N ASP A 344 -13.56 -17.74 0.32
CA ASP A 344 -12.70 -16.76 -0.35
C ASP A 344 -12.11 -15.78 0.68
N ARG A 345 -11.20 -14.90 0.22
CA ARG A 345 -10.57 -13.90 1.09
C ARG A 345 -11.57 -12.98 1.76
N ILE A 346 -12.65 -12.59 1.08
CA ILE A 346 -13.70 -11.73 1.63
C ILE A 346 -14.34 -12.42 2.84
N THR A 347 -14.75 -13.67 2.68
CA THR A 347 -15.32 -14.48 3.76
C THR A 347 -14.34 -14.65 4.93
N THR A 348 -13.06 -14.86 4.65
CA THR A 348 -12.02 -14.97 5.67
C THR A 348 -11.87 -13.66 6.44
N ILE A 349 -11.75 -12.52 5.76
CA ILE A 349 -11.65 -11.20 6.39
C ILE A 349 -12.90 -10.91 7.25
N LEU A 350 -14.10 -11.15 6.73
CA LEU A 350 -15.34 -10.97 7.49
C LEU A 350 -15.37 -11.81 8.77
N LYS A 351 -14.93 -13.08 8.71
CA LYS A 351 -14.81 -13.94 9.91
C LYS A 351 -13.80 -13.37 10.92
N MET A 352 -12.65 -12.89 10.44
CA MET A 352 -11.63 -12.29 11.30
C MET A 352 -12.13 -11.00 11.95
N MET A 353 -12.85 -10.14 11.22
CA MET A 353 -13.46 -8.92 11.75
C MET A 353 -14.51 -9.17 12.83
N LYS A 354 -15.25 -10.29 12.73
CA LYS A 354 -16.25 -10.74 13.72
C LYS A 354 -15.64 -11.43 14.93
N ASN A 355 -14.37 -11.79 14.89
CA ASN A 355 -13.70 -12.38 16.05
C ASN A 355 -13.53 -11.33 17.15
N PRO A 356 -14.16 -11.51 18.34
CA PRO A 356 -14.13 -10.52 19.41
C PRO A 356 -12.74 -10.37 20.06
N ASN A 357 -11.84 -11.31 19.84
CA ASN A 357 -10.50 -11.29 20.41
C ASN A 357 -9.52 -10.46 19.56
N TRP A 358 -9.87 -10.09 18.33
CA TRP A 358 -9.00 -9.40 17.41
C TRP A 358 -9.54 -8.03 17.02
N LYS A 359 -8.65 -7.10 16.70
CA LYS A 359 -9.00 -5.78 16.19
C LYS A 359 -8.71 -5.71 14.68
N VAL A 360 -9.55 -6.36 13.89
CA VAL A 360 -9.41 -6.45 12.43
C VAL A 360 -10.32 -5.44 11.74
N PHE A 361 -9.76 -4.74 10.75
CA PHE A 361 -10.38 -3.73 9.90
C PHE A 361 -10.15 -4.08 8.43
N THR A 362 -10.79 -3.36 7.54
CA THR A 362 -10.52 -3.42 6.09
C THR A 362 -10.85 -2.10 5.41
N ASP A 363 -10.19 -1.81 4.30
CA ASP A 363 -10.54 -0.68 3.44
C ASP A 363 -10.99 -1.17 2.05
N PHE A 364 -11.84 -0.39 1.39
CA PHE A 364 -12.32 -0.69 0.03
C PHE A 364 -11.55 0.11 -1.04
N SER A 365 -10.29 0.48 -0.77
CA SER A 365 -9.41 1.13 -1.73
C SER A 365 -9.17 0.26 -2.97
N PHE A 366 -8.67 0.83 -4.05
CA PHE A 366 -8.56 0.20 -5.36
C PHE A 366 -9.93 -0.16 -5.97
N ASN A 367 -10.78 -0.88 -5.24
CA ASN A 367 -12.09 -1.35 -5.72
C ASN A 367 -13.09 -0.20 -5.98
N VAL A 368 -12.80 1.01 -5.51
CA VAL A 368 -13.62 2.21 -5.77
C VAL A 368 -13.65 2.64 -7.25
N VAL A 369 -12.85 1.99 -8.10
CA VAL A 369 -12.89 2.18 -9.56
C VAL A 369 -13.55 0.99 -10.30
N GLU A 370 -14.05 -0.01 -9.58
CA GLU A 370 -14.69 -1.21 -10.11
C GLU A 370 -16.21 -1.14 -9.89
N LYS A 371 -16.92 -0.39 -10.74
CA LYS A 371 -18.37 -0.13 -10.60
C LYS A 371 -19.23 -1.38 -10.42
N GLU A 372 -18.85 -2.48 -11.06
CA GLU A 372 -19.55 -3.77 -10.95
C GLU A 372 -19.56 -4.33 -9.53
N LEU A 373 -18.62 -3.92 -8.69
CA LEU A 373 -18.51 -4.38 -7.30
C LEU A 373 -19.38 -3.58 -6.32
N PHE A 374 -19.80 -2.38 -6.67
CA PHE A 374 -20.46 -1.46 -5.72
C PHE A 374 -21.76 -2.04 -5.14
N ASN A 375 -22.57 -2.71 -5.96
CA ASN A 375 -23.80 -3.35 -5.48
C ASN A 375 -23.52 -4.52 -4.54
N ALA A 376 -22.49 -5.33 -4.83
CA ALA A 376 -22.07 -6.44 -3.98
C ALA A 376 -21.56 -5.93 -2.63
N PHE A 377 -20.72 -4.90 -2.65
CA PHE A 377 -20.19 -4.25 -1.46
C PHE A 377 -21.28 -3.62 -0.58
N GLY A 378 -22.23 -2.86 -1.18
CA GLY A 378 -23.37 -2.30 -0.45
C GLY A 378 -24.25 -3.38 0.22
N LYS A 379 -24.43 -4.55 -0.42
CA LYS A 379 -25.13 -5.68 0.18
C LYS A 379 -24.38 -6.23 1.39
N GLU A 380 -23.04 -6.37 1.31
CA GLU A 380 -22.21 -6.82 2.43
C GLU A 380 -22.28 -5.86 3.62
N LEU A 381 -22.23 -4.55 3.40
CA LEU A 381 -22.40 -3.55 4.46
C LEU A 381 -23.77 -3.71 5.17
N ASN A 382 -24.84 -3.89 4.40
CA ASN A 382 -26.19 -4.08 4.94
C ASN A 382 -26.38 -5.41 5.68
N MET A 383 -25.71 -6.48 5.24
CA MET A 383 -25.76 -7.79 5.88
C MET A 383 -24.91 -7.89 7.15
N ASN A 384 -23.94 -7.01 7.31
CA ASN A 384 -22.97 -7.04 8.40
C ASN A 384 -22.89 -5.68 9.15
N PRO A 385 -24.01 -5.17 9.69
CA PRO A 385 -24.03 -3.87 10.37
C PRO A 385 -23.18 -3.84 11.65
N ASP A 386 -22.91 -5.01 12.25
CA ASP A 386 -22.08 -5.21 13.44
C ASP A 386 -20.59 -4.96 13.24
N ILE A 387 -20.14 -4.94 11.99
CA ILE A 387 -18.74 -4.67 11.63
C ILE A 387 -18.58 -3.50 10.65
N SER A 388 -19.65 -2.78 10.33
CA SER A 388 -19.61 -1.67 9.37
C SER A 388 -18.67 -0.55 9.81
N ASP A 389 -18.49 -0.32 11.11
CA ASP A 389 -17.56 0.64 11.72
C ASP A 389 -16.08 0.20 11.67
N LYS A 390 -15.80 -0.92 11.01
CA LYS A 390 -14.45 -1.45 10.74
C LYS A 390 -14.12 -1.47 9.24
N ILE A 391 -15.00 -0.95 8.38
CA ILE A 391 -14.81 -0.91 6.92
C ILE A 391 -14.63 0.55 6.50
N MET A 392 -13.52 0.85 5.85
CA MET A 392 -13.07 2.21 5.56
C MET A 392 -13.05 2.49 4.05
N PHE A 393 -13.10 3.77 3.71
CA PHE A 393 -12.85 4.27 2.36
C PHE A 393 -11.38 4.55 2.15
N GLY A 394 -10.86 4.22 0.97
CA GLY A 394 -9.55 4.60 0.48
C GLY A 394 -9.58 4.75 -1.03
N THR A 395 -8.74 5.59 -1.60
CA THR A 395 -8.67 5.78 -3.05
C THR A 395 -7.68 4.85 -3.72
N ASP A 396 -6.59 4.48 -3.05
CA ASP A 396 -5.41 3.90 -3.66
C ASP A 396 -4.83 4.81 -4.77
N TYR A 397 -4.91 6.14 -4.52
CA TYR A 397 -4.48 7.14 -5.47
C TYR A 397 -3.09 6.85 -6.03
N TRP A 398 -2.91 7.27 -7.15
CA TRP A 398 -2.22 7.18 -8.39
C TRP A 398 -2.13 5.75 -8.96
N VAL A 399 -2.18 4.71 -8.17
CA VAL A 399 -2.21 3.31 -8.68
C VAL A 399 -3.45 3.06 -9.54
N VAL A 400 -4.57 3.71 -9.20
CA VAL A 400 -5.86 3.58 -9.92
C VAL A 400 -6.05 4.58 -11.06
N LEU A 401 -5.16 5.54 -11.26
CA LEU A 401 -5.29 6.54 -12.35
C LEU A 401 -5.44 5.94 -13.74
N PRO A 402 -4.78 4.80 -14.07
CA PRO A 402 -5.01 4.16 -15.36
C PRO A 402 -6.46 3.69 -15.60
N ALA A 403 -7.27 3.56 -14.55
CA ALA A 403 -8.68 3.20 -14.69
C ALA A 403 -9.56 4.33 -15.30
N GLY A 404 -9.02 5.55 -15.45
CA GLY A 404 -9.70 6.66 -16.11
C GLY A 404 -10.32 7.66 -15.15
N ASP A 405 -11.61 7.97 -15.28
CA ASP A 405 -12.33 9.01 -14.50
C ASP A 405 -12.48 8.65 -13.01
N LEU A 406 -11.40 8.79 -12.26
CA LEU A 406 -11.37 8.50 -10.82
C LEU A 406 -12.44 9.29 -10.04
N LEU A 407 -12.63 10.58 -10.34
CA LEU A 407 -13.63 11.39 -9.63
C LEU A 407 -15.06 10.96 -9.93
N GLY A 408 -15.37 10.66 -11.21
CA GLY A 408 -16.66 10.13 -11.59
C GLY A 408 -16.97 8.78 -10.92
N MET A 409 -15.99 7.91 -10.83
CA MET A 409 -16.12 6.61 -10.16
C MET A 409 -16.30 6.77 -8.64
N GLN A 410 -15.53 7.63 -7.98
CA GLN A 410 -15.70 7.95 -6.56
C GLN A 410 -17.09 8.55 -6.28
N LYS A 411 -17.55 9.47 -7.14
CA LYS A 411 -18.89 10.04 -7.03
C LYS A 411 -19.97 8.98 -7.11
N GLU A 412 -19.88 8.07 -8.08
CA GLU A 412 -20.84 6.98 -8.25
C GLU A 412 -20.80 6.02 -7.06
N PHE A 413 -19.60 5.62 -6.59
CA PHE A 413 -19.42 4.80 -5.41
C PHE A 413 -20.10 5.43 -4.19
N LEU A 414 -19.79 6.70 -3.89
CA LEU A 414 -20.35 7.40 -2.74
C LEU A 414 -21.85 7.59 -2.85
N ALA A 415 -22.38 7.82 -4.05
CA ALA A 415 -23.83 7.90 -4.27
C ALA A 415 -24.54 6.57 -3.95
N GLN A 416 -23.95 5.44 -4.36
CA GLN A 416 -24.49 4.11 -4.01
C GLN A 416 -24.32 3.77 -2.52
N MET A 417 -23.26 4.26 -1.87
CA MET A 417 -22.98 4.08 -0.43
C MET A 417 -23.58 5.19 0.43
N LYS A 418 -24.62 5.91 -0.04
CA LYS A 418 -25.16 7.10 0.62
C LYS A 418 -25.44 6.91 2.11
N ASP A 419 -26.05 5.80 2.49
CA ASP A 419 -26.41 5.51 3.89
C ASP A 419 -25.21 5.10 4.76
N HIS A 420 -24.08 4.80 4.13
CA HIS A 420 -22.82 4.38 4.78
C HIS A 420 -21.70 5.41 4.69
N GLN A 421 -21.91 6.55 3.99
CA GLN A 421 -20.83 7.53 3.75
C GLN A 421 -20.14 8.00 5.02
N THR A 422 -20.92 8.38 6.06
CA THR A 422 -20.33 8.84 7.34
C THR A 422 -19.50 7.75 8.00
N THR A 423 -19.96 6.50 7.92
CA THR A 423 -19.20 5.37 8.47
C THR A 423 -17.90 5.15 7.70
N LEU A 424 -17.97 5.05 6.38
CA LEU A 424 -16.81 4.77 5.53
C LEU A 424 -15.75 5.89 5.55
N LEU A 425 -16.21 7.15 5.55
CA LEU A 425 -15.34 8.32 5.41
C LEU A 425 -14.86 8.90 6.74
N GLN A 426 -15.51 8.54 7.87
CA GLN A 426 -15.23 9.18 9.14
C GLN A 426 -15.19 8.19 10.31
N SER A 427 -16.33 7.53 10.65
CA SER A 427 -16.41 6.77 11.90
C SER A 427 -15.47 5.57 11.93
N ALA A 428 -15.41 4.79 10.85
CA ALA A 428 -14.53 3.63 10.76
C ALA A 428 -13.04 4.03 10.71
N PRO A 429 -12.61 5.02 9.88
CA PRO A 429 -11.23 5.53 9.95
C PRO A 429 -10.85 6.08 11.33
N LEU A 430 -11.73 6.82 12.01
CA LEU A 430 -11.47 7.29 13.39
C LEU A 430 -11.33 6.13 14.37
N ASN A 431 -12.21 5.12 14.27
CA ASN A 431 -12.12 3.91 15.08
C ASN A 431 -10.78 3.19 14.86
N TYR A 432 -10.35 3.05 13.63
CA TYR A 432 -9.05 2.45 13.29
C TYR A 432 -7.87 3.27 13.81
N LEU A 433 -7.87 4.58 13.56
CA LEU A 433 -6.73 5.43 13.87
C LEU A 433 -6.56 5.68 15.38
N ILE A 434 -7.65 5.97 16.10
CA ILE A 434 -7.53 6.57 17.46
C ILE A 434 -8.23 5.80 18.58
N SER A 435 -9.11 4.81 18.31
CA SER A 435 -9.84 4.09 19.38
C SER A 435 -9.03 2.98 20.06
#